data_8a50f18f2aee9bd1fa596abf814d7c53
#
_entry.id   8a50f18f2aee9bd1fa596abf814d7c53
#
_cell.length_a   1.000
_cell.length_b   1.000
_cell.length_c   1.000
_cell.angle_alpha   90.00
_cell.angle_beta   90.00
_cell.angle_gamma   90.00
#
_symmetry.space_group_name_H-M   'P 1'
#
loop_
_entity.id
_entity.type
_entity.pdbx_description
1 polymer ?
#
loop_
_entity_poly.entity_id
_entity_poly.type
_entity_poly.pdbx_seq_one_letter_code
_entity_poly.pdbx_strand_id
1 'polypeptide(L)'
;MPIRVLLVEDSPVALVILKRILATSPDIEVVGTARHGREALELIPKLQPQVICTDYHMPQMNGLEFTEEVMVRFPRPILVISASVQAEDTQTIFKMLNAGAVDVFPKPRSPSVEEYELLKQELISKIKILSGVTVFTRHRRNSNFTTLVDRTTRTTESNRQAVKLETKSTISVPRPAATNSLFQSSYSKPKILSIGASTGGPQALNNILSQLPINFPLPILCVQHISEGFLQGLVDWLGSECQMPVKIANFGELPKPGVIYFPPEGRHLELDNFGKFICNNSPPVSGHRPSVTVTFNSVAKCYGAANIAVLLTGMGRDGADGMLAIAQAGGITIAQDEASCVVFGMPREAIALGAAKHILPVNEIAAMLLRQLKIPNGKIW
;
A
#
# COMPACT_ATOMS: atom_id res chain seq x y z
N MET A 1 26.47 10.46 6.98
CA MET A 1 25.84 11.78 7.22
C MET A 1 24.49 11.52 7.86
N PRO A 2 24.04 12.30 8.85
CA PRO A 2 22.74 12.13 9.46
C PRO A 2 21.62 12.44 8.47
N ILE A 3 20.45 11.82 8.68
CA ILE A 3 19.23 12.03 7.90
C ILE A 3 18.67 13.42 8.24
N ARG A 4 18.53 14.26 7.24
CA ARG A 4 18.08 15.65 7.37
C ARG A 4 16.55 15.71 7.41
N VAL A 5 15.97 16.11 8.53
CA VAL A 5 14.53 16.17 8.77
C VAL A 5 14.05 17.60 8.93
N LEU A 6 12.99 17.97 8.21
CA LEU A 6 12.24 19.21 8.42
C LEU A 6 10.96 18.88 9.20
N LEU A 7 10.72 19.57 10.32
CA LEU A 7 9.49 19.47 11.09
C LEU A 7 8.56 20.64 10.76
N VAL A 8 7.30 20.35 10.43
CA VAL A 8 6.27 21.36 10.12
C VAL A 8 5.10 21.15 11.09
N GLU A 9 5.03 22.01 12.10
CA GLU A 9 4.16 21.81 13.26
C GLU A 9 3.87 23.17 13.93
N ASP A 10 2.60 23.51 14.12
CA ASP A 10 2.19 24.78 14.71
C ASP A 10 2.20 24.78 16.24
N SER A 11 2.05 23.59 16.86
CA SER A 11 2.09 23.42 18.30
C SER A 11 3.53 23.46 18.85
N PRO A 12 3.90 24.48 19.66
CA PRO A 12 5.23 24.53 20.26
C PRO A 12 5.56 23.32 21.13
N VAL A 13 4.52 22.77 21.82
CA VAL A 13 4.69 21.60 22.69
C VAL A 13 5.00 20.35 21.89
N ALA A 14 4.22 20.07 20.82
CA ALA A 14 4.47 18.95 19.94
C ALA A 14 5.85 19.05 19.28
N LEU A 15 6.24 20.24 18.85
CA LEU A 15 7.55 20.50 18.24
C LEU A 15 8.70 20.17 19.21
N VAL A 16 8.59 20.57 20.50
CA VAL A 16 9.61 20.25 21.51
C VAL A 16 9.69 18.73 21.73
N ILE A 17 8.57 18.05 21.82
CA ILE A 17 8.53 16.58 21.99
C ILE A 17 9.18 15.88 20.80
N LEU A 18 8.81 16.23 19.57
CA LEU A 18 9.38 15.65 18.36
C LEU A 18 10.89 15.89 18.26
N LYS A 19 11.36 17.12 18.52
CA LYS A 19 12.80 17.42 18.57
C LYS A 19 13.53 16.57 19.60
N ARG A 20 12.95 16.41 20.80
CA ARG A 20 13.55 15.60 21.87
C ARG A 20 13.64 14.13 21.48
N ILE A 21 12.61 13.58 20.86
CA ILE A 21 12.61 12.20 20.35
C ILE A 21 13.72 12.03 19.30
N LEU A 22 13.75 12.89 18.30
CA LEU A 22 14.68 12.73 17.18
C LEU A 22 16.14 12.98 17.59
N ALA A 23 16.39 13.85 18.56
CA ALA A 23 17.73 14.10 19.11
C ALA A 23 18.33 12.87 19.83
N THR A 24 17.53 11.85 20.17
CA THR A 24 18.05 10.60 20.76
C THR A 24 18.73 9.68 19.74
N SER A 25 18.52 9.91 18.44
CA SER A 25 19.16 9.14 17.37
C SER A 25 20.31 9.91 16.74
N PRO A 26 21.55 9.42 16.78
CA PRO A 26 22.69 10.08 16.13
C PRO A 26 22.58 10.10 14.59
N ASP A 27 21.71 9.26 14.04
CA ASP A 27 21.50 9.14 12.59
C ASP A 27 20.53 10.19 12.04
N ILE A 28 19.89 11.01 12.89
CA ILE A 28 18.87 11.99 12.48
C ILE A 28 19.26 13.39 12.94
N GLU A 29 19.14 14.34 12.02
CA GLU A 29 19.35 15.77 12.28
C GLU A 29 18.08 16.55 11.90
N VAL A 30 17.49 17.27 12.86
CA VAL A 30 16.41 18.23 12.57
C VAL A 30 17.05 19.51 12.04
N VAL A 31 17.04 19.65 10.70
CA VAL A 31 17.70 20.77 10.01
C VAL A 31 16.89 22.06 10.01
N GLY A 32 15.61 21.99 10.36
CA GLY A 32 14.75 23.15 10.45
C GLY A 32 13.37 22.84 11.01
N THR A 33 12.65 23.89 11.35
CA THR A 33 11.25 23.82 11.79
C THR A 33 10.45 24.94 11.16
N ALA A 34 9.18 24.67 10.84
CA ALA A 34 8.21 25.64 10.34
C ALA A 34 6.89 25.49 11.09
N ARG A 35 6.12 26.58 11.21
CA ARG A 35 4.82 26.59 11.88
C ARG A 35 3.64 26.36 10.96
N HIS A 36 3.86 26.41 9.66
CA HIS A 36 2.83 26.18 8.63
C HIS A 36 3.47 25.88 7.27
N GLY A 37 2.68 25.36 6.34
CA GLY A 37 3.20 24.91 5.05
C GLY A 37 3.89 25.98 4.22
N ARG A 38 3.45 27.24 4.30
CA ARG A 38 4.05 28.35 3.52
C ARG A 38 5.50 28.63 3.96
N GLU A 39 5.76 28.70 5.27
CA GLU A 39 7.11 28.83 5.82
C GLU A 39 7.99 27.62 5.45
N ALA A 40 7.42 26.40 5.53
CA ALA A 40 8.13 25.19 5.17
C ALA A 40 8.57 25.19 3.70
N LEU A 41 7.72 25.64 2.76
CA LEU A 41 8.08 25.72 1.34
C LEU A 41 9.28 26.65 1.07
N GLU A 42 9.47 27.70 1.84
CA GLU A 42 10.63 28.60 1.74
C GLU A 42 11.92 27.98 2.29
N LEU A 43 11.79 27.05 3.26
CA LEU A 43 12.92 26.37 3.89
C LEU A 43 13.42 25.17 3.09
N ILE A 44 12.55 24.43 2.40
CA ILE A 44 12.93 23.21 1.66
C ILE A 44 14.10 23.43 0.69
N PRO A 45 14.12 24.43 -0.20
CA PRO A 45 15.21 24.63 -1.14
C PRO A 45 16.54 25.02 -0.45
N LYS A 46 16.48 25.64 0.73
CA LYS A 46 17.66 26.06 1.50
C LYS A 46 18.23 24.91 2.33
N LEU A 47 17.34 24.15 2.95
CA LEU A 47 17.71 23.10 3.91
C LEU A 47 17.85 21.72 3.26
N GLN A 48 17.30 21.49 2.07
CA GLN A 48 17.34 20.21 1.36
C GLN A 48 17.07 19.01 2.29
N PRO A 49 15.90 18.94 2.98
CA PRO A 49 15.57 17.83 3.85
C PRO A 49 15.40 16.55 3.04
N GLN A 50 15.78 15.41 3.63
CA GLN A 50 15.53 14.09 3.07
C GLN A 50 14.15 13.56 3.43
N VAL A 51 13.62 13.97 4.60
CA VAL A 51 12.28 13.61 5.08
C VAL A 51 11.61 14.86 5.65
N ILE A 52 10.33 15.01 5.38
CA ILE A 52 9.49 16.05 5.98
C ILE A 52 8.48 15.37 6.91
N CYS A 53 8.42 15.81 8.16
CA CYS A 53 7.37 15.43 9.09
C CYS A 53 6.40 16.62 9.22
N THR A 54 5.13 16.44 8.90
CA THR A 54 4.15 17.54 8.91
C THR A 54 2.89 17.17 9.68
N ASP A 55 2.34 18.15 10.42
CA ASP A 55 0.97 18.06 10.87
C ASP A 55 -0.02 18.34 9.73
N TYR A 56 -1.27 17.95 9.94
CA TYR A 56 -2.37 18.34 9.08
C TYR A 56 -2.93 19.73 9.44
N HIS A 57 -3.25 19.94 10.73
CA HIS A 57 -3.88 21.17 11.19
C HIS A 57 -2.85 22.28 11.42
N MET A 58 -2.74 23.17 10.47
CA MET A 58 -1.83 24.33 10.56
C MET A 58 -2.50 25.58 9.99
N PRO A 59 -2.20 26.79 10.53
CA PRO A 59 -2.71 28.04 10.00
C PRO A 59 -2.12 28.34 8.62
N GLN A 60 -2.77 29.23 7.85
CA GLN A 60 -2.33 29.79 6.56
C GLN A 60 -2.24 28.76 5.40
N MET A 61 -1.59 27.62 5.61
CA MET A 61 -1.46 26.52 4.67
C MET A 61 -1.45 25.21 5.47
N ASN A 62 -2.51 24.43 5.33
CA ASN A 62 -2.66 23.14 6.01
C ASN A 62 -1.75 22.06 5.42
N GLY A 63 -1.70 20.88 6.08
CA GLY A 63 -0.83 19.79 5.67
C GLY A 63 -1.17 19.20 4.30
N LEU A 64 -2.44 19.23 3.87
CA LEU A 64 -2.85 18.74 2.56
C LEU A 64 -2.35 19.66 1.45
N GLU A 65 -2.65 20.96 1.54
CA GLU A 65 -2.18 21.98 0.59
C GLU A 65 -0.66 21.98 0.51
N PHE A 66 0.01 21.85 1.67
CA PHE A 66 1.46 21.76 1.74
C PHE A 66 1.99 20.50 1.04
N THR A 67 1.38 19.34 1.27
CA THR A 67 1.77 18.08 0.62
C THR A 67 1.65 18.18 -0.90
N GLU A 68 0.54 18.73 -1.41
CA GLU A 68 0.33 18.95 -2.84
C GLU A 68 1.43 19.84 -3.45
N GLU A 69 1.74 20.97 -2.82
CA GLU A 69 2.77 21.89 -3.31
C GLU A 69 4.18 21.27 -3.24
N VAL A 70 4.50 20.50 -2.19
CA VAL A 70 5.80 19.79 -2.08
C VAL A 70 5.95 18.78 -3.19
N MET A 71 4.92 17.96 -3.47
CA MET A 71 4.98 16.93 -4.51
C MET A 71 5.10 17.51 -5.93
N VAL A 72 4.63 18.74 -6.16
CA VAL A 72 4.78 19.44 -7.43
C VAL A 72 6.16 20.11 -7.57
N ARG A 73 6.62 20.79 -6.52
CA ARG A 73 7.78 21.70 -6.59
C ARG A 73 9.08 21.10 -6.09
N PHE A 74 9.01 20.29 -5.03
CA PHE A 74 10.17 19.80 -4.29
C PHE A 74 9.91 18.37 -3.78
N PRO A 75 9.61 17.38 -4.62
CA PRO A 75 9.17 16.07 -4.15
C PRO A 75 10.13 15.48 -3.12
N ARG A 76 9.60 15.20 -1.93
CA ARG A 76 10.31 14.62 -0.78
C ARG A 76 9.36 13.67 -0.05
N PRO A 77 9.86 12.61 0.58
CA PRO A 77 9.05 11.76 1.45
C PRO A 77 8.44 12.58 2.58
N ILE A 78 7.12 12.50 2.73
CA ILE A 78 6.35 13.17 3.77
C ILE A 78 5.77 12.13 4.71
N LEU A 79 6.04 12.27 6.02
CA LEU A 79 5.40 11.58 7.11
C LEU A 79 4.37 12.52 7.75
N VAL A 80 3.11 12.13 7.72
CA VAL A 80 2.06 12.90 8.40
C VAL A 80 2.08 12.54 9.89
N ILE A 81 2.21 13.52 10.78
CA ILE A 81 2.19 13.33 12.22
C ILE A 81 0.93 14.00 12.75
N SER A 82 -0.09 13.22 13.14
CA SER A 82 -1.38 13.77 13.56
C SER A 82 -1.82 13.30 14.93
N ALA A 83 -2.49 14.21 15.66
CA ALA A 83 -3.07 13.93 16.98
C ALA A 83 -4.43 13.24 16.87
N SER A 84 -5.04 13.22 15.70
CA SER A 84 -6.47 13.00 15.57
C SER A 84 -6.83 11.54 15.41
N VAL A 85 -7.77 11.11 16.24
CA VAL A 85 -8.47 9.83 16.22
C VAL A 85 -9.94 10.06 15.83
N GLN A 86 -10.34 11.30 15.50
CA GLN A 86 -11.73 11.62 15.11
C GLN A 86 -11.96 11.29 13.65
N ALA A 87 -13.14 10.76 13.32
CA ALA A 87 -13.46 10.24 11.98
C ALA A 87 -13.31 11.27 10.86
N GLU A 88 -13.61 12.55 11.11
CA GLU A 88 -13.50 13.63 10.11
C GLU A 88 -12.04 13.96 9.77
N ASP A 89 -11.16 13.91 10.76
CA ASP A 89 -9.73 14.19 10.58
C ASP A 89 -9.01 13.02 9.90
N THR A 90 -9.41 11.78 10.19
CA THR A 90 -8.81 10.60 9.58
C THR A 90 -9.05 10.54 8.07
N GLN A 91 -10.25 10.90 7.58
CA GLN A 91 -10.49 11.00 6.13
C GLN A 91 -9.53 12.00 5.46
N THR A 92 -9.24 13.10 6.14
CA THR A 92 -8.38 14.13 5.59
C THR A 92 -6.91 13.71 5.57
N ILE A 93 -6.46 12.96 6.57
CA ILE A 93 -5.12 12.36 6.60
C ILE A 93 -4.93 11.42 5.41
N PHE A 94 -5.93 10.59 5.07
CA PHE A 94 -5.86 9.72 3.90
C PHE A 94 -5.90 10.50 2.57
N LYS A 95 -6.49 11.71 2.52
CA LYS A 95 -6.33 12.62 1.38
C LYS A 95 -4.88 13.09 1.22
N MET A 96 -4.15 13.31 2.32
CA MET A 96 -2.71 13.61 2.24
C MET A 96 -1.89 12.45 1.67
N LEU A 97 -2.24 11.21 2.01
CA LEU A 97 -1.63 10.04 1.38
C LEU A 97 -1.93 10.01 -0.12
N ASN A 98 -3.16 10.31 -0.54
CA ASN A 98 -3.50 10.46 -1.96
C ASN A 98 -2.76 11.62 -2.63
N ALA A 99 -2.50 12.71 -1.93
CA ALA A 99 -1.72 13.84 -2.42
C ALA A 99 -0.22 13.52 -2.56
N GLY A 100 0.27 12.43 -1.93
CA GLY A 100 1.63 11.95 -2.07
C GLY A 100 2.42 11.81 -0.77
N ALA A 101 1.81 12.06 0.40
CA ALA A 101 2.41 11.65 1.66
C ALA A 101 2.60 10.13 1.67
N VAL A 102 3.68 9.66 2.30
CA VAL A 102 4.09 8.26 2.22
C VAL A 102 3.48 7.41 3.32
N ASP A 103 3.39 7.98 4.53
CA ASP A 103 2.89 7.25 5.71
C ASP A 103 2.32 8.23 6.73
N VAL A 104 1.65 7.68 7.76
CA VAL A 104 1.05 8.42 8.87
C VAL A 104 1.58 7.89 10.20
N PHE A 105 1.70 8.79 11.18
CA PHE A 105 2.18 8.49 12.53
C PHE A 105 1.38 9.29 13.57
N PRO A 106 1.01 8.70 14.72
CA PRO A 106 0.34 9.42 15.79
C PRO A 106 1.27 10.44 16.44
N LYS A 107 0.75 11.61 16.81
CA LYS A 107 1.51 12.55 17.66
C LYS A 107 1.82 11.88 18.99
N PRO A 108 3.10 11.87 19.43
CA PRO A 108 3.46 11.29 20.71
C PRO A 108 2.71 11.99 21.85
N ARG A 109 1.79 11.26 22.47
CA ARG A 109 1.12 11.63 23.71
C ARG A 109 1.66 10.68 24.76
N SER A 110 2.04 11.16 25.92
CA SER A 110 2.74 10.37 26.93
C SER A 110 1.78 9.85 28.00
N PRO A 111 1.21 8.63 27.88
CA PRO A 111 0.50 8.00 28.99
C PRO A 111 1.43 7.20 29.90
N SER A 112 2.44 6.51 29.36
CA SER A 112 3.44 5.75 30.15
C SER A 112 4.85 5.89 29.54
N VAL A 113 5.87 5.59 30.37
CA VAL A 113 7.28 5.61 29.92
C VAL A 113 7.53 4.53 28.86
N GLU A 114 6.90 3.37 29.01
CA GLU A 114 7.06 2.23 28.12
C GLU A 114 6.46 2.51 26.73
N GLU A 115 5.25 3.03 26.68
CA GLU A 115 4.60 3.43 25.42
C GLU A 115 5.35 4.55 24.70
N TYR A 116 5.91 5.50 25.48
CA TYR A 116 6.75 6.57 24.91
C TYR A 116 8.01 6.01 24.25
N GLU A 117 8.69 5.05 24.88
CA GLU A 117 9.88 4.43 24.31
C GLU A 117 9.57 3.62 23.04
N LEU A 118 8.45 2.93 22.99
CA LEU A 118 7.99 2.22 21.79
C LEU A 118 7.68 3.19 20.64
N LEU A 119 6.90 4.23 20.90
CA LEU A 119 6.58 5.27 19.91
C LEU A 119 7.83 5.98 19.40
N LYS A 120 8.79 6.25 20.28
CA LYS A 120 10.07 6.85 19.93
C LYS A 120 10.83 5.98 18.93
N GLN A 121 10.96 4.68 19.23
CA GLN A 121 11.66 3.73 18.36
C GLN A 121 10.95 3.59 17.02
N GLU A 122 9.63 3.55 17.01
CA GLU A 122 8.82 3.44 15.79
C GLU A 122 8.98 4.69 14.91
N LEU A 123 8.90 5.90 15.49
CA LEU A 123 9.08 7.16 14.74
C LEU A 123 10.48 7.24 14.10
N ILE A 124 11.53 6.94 14.88
CA ILE A 124 12.90 6.92 14.39
C ILE A 124 13.06 5.91 13.25
N SER A 125 12.51 4.71 13.42
CA SER A 125 12.55 3.66 12.40
C SER A 125 11.83 4.09 11.11
N LYS A 126 10.62 4.67 11.20
CA LYS A 126 9.88 5.20 10.06
C LYS A 126 10.67 6.28 9.31
N ILE A 127 11.28 7.23 10.01
CA ILE A 127 12.08 8.28 9.37
C ILE A 127 13.30 7.69 8.66
N LYS A 128 13.99 6.71 9.25
CA LYS A 128 15.10 6.00 8.61
C LYS A 128 14.68 5.31 7.32
N ILE A 129 13.53 4.64 7.34
CA ILE A 129 12.95 4.00 6.16
C ILE A 129 12.64 5.03 5.08
N LEU A 130 11.92 6.10 5.47
CA LEU A 130 11.48 7.13 4.54
C LEU A 130 12.64 7.89 3.89
N SER A 131 13.78 8.02 4.56
CA SER A 131 14.97 8.67 3.98
C SER A 131 15.54 7.95 2.76
N GLY A 132 15.23 6.66 2.59
CA GLY A 132 15.60 5.86 1.42
C GLY A 132 14.52 5.79 0.34
N VAL A 133 13.35 6.40 0.56
CA VAL A 133 12.22 6.37 -0.39
C VAL A 133 12.40 7.41 -1.48
N THR A 134 12.25 6.99 -2.73
CA THR A 134 12.19 7.91 -3.88
C THR A 134 10.73 8.27 -4.17
N VAL A 135 10.41 9.54 -4.17
CA VAL A 135 9.10 10.06 -4.57
C VAL A 135 9.21 10.82 -5.88
N PHE A 136 8.18 10.75 -6.71
CA PHE A 136 8.16 11.37 -8.04
C PHE A 136 7.27 12.60 -8.06
N THR A 137 7.60 13.56 -8.93
CA THR A 137 6.81 14.77 -9.16
C THR A 137 5.40 14.40 -9.61
N ARG A 138 4.39 15.01 -9.00
CA ARG A 138 3.00 14.90 -9.42
C ARG A 138 2.60 16.12 -10.24
N HIS A 139 1.96 15.90 -11.38
CA HIS A 139 1.37 16.99 -12.14
C HIS A 139 0.07 17.49 -11.46
N ARG A 140 -0.11 18.82 -11.35
CA ARG A 140 -1.39 19.38 -10.90
C ARG A 140 -2.52 18.84 -11.79
N ARG A 141 -3.49 18.16 -11.23
CA ARG A 141 -4.76 17.91 -11.91
C ARG A 141 -5.46 19.25 -12.07
N ASN A 142 -5.45 19.81 -13.28
CA ASN A 142 -6.30 20.96 -13.60
C ASN A 142 -7.77 20.50 -13.50
N SER A 143 -8.46 20.95 -12.47
CA SER A 143 -9.91 20.75 -12.27
C SER A 143 -10.78 21.65 -13.15
N ASN A 144 -10.32 22.01 -14.36
CA ASN A 144 -11.10 22.77 -15.35
C ASN A 144 -11.20 21.96 -16.63
N PHE A 145 -12.08 20.95 -16.63
CA PHE A 145 -12.62 20.42 -17.87
C PHE A 145 -14.05 20.91 -18.02
N THR A 146 -14.17 22.19 -18.44
CA THR A 146 -15.42 22.71 -19.00
C THR A 146 -15.54 22.11 -20.41
N THR A 147 -16.57 21.33 -20.60
CA THR A 147 -17.04 20.82 -21.88
C THR A 147 -17.17 21.93 -22.91
N LEU A 148 -16.33 21.88 -23.93
CA LEU A 148 -16.63 22.51 -25.22
C LEU A 148 -16.60 21.41 -26.27
N VAL A 149 -17.79 20.95 -26.60
CA VAL A 149 -18.08 20.25 -27.86
C VAL A 149 -17.95 21.27 -28.96
N ASP A 150 -16.98 21.14 -29.85
CA ASP A 150 -17.12 21.68 -31.17
C ASP A 150 -16.61 20.71 -32.22
N ARG A 151 -17.52 20.46 -33.15
CA ARG A 151 -17.35 19.64 -34.33
C ARG A 151 -16.55 20.45 -35.37
N THR A 152 -15.49 19.88 -35.89
CA THR A 152 -15.15 20.10 -37.31
C THR A 152 -14.37 18.90 -37.84
N THR A 153 -15.05 18.26 -38.76
CA THR A 153 -14.53 17.30 -39.74
C THR A 153 -13.44 17.94 -40.61
N ARG A 154 -12.31 17.23 -40.75
CA ARG A 154 -11.52 17.31 -42.00
C ARG A 154 -10.79 15.99 -42.21
N THR A 155 -11.25 15.31 -43.23
CA THR A 155 -10.62 14.25 -44.01
C THR A 155 -9.30 14.71 -44.60
N THR A 156 -8.24 13.89 -44.48
CA THR A 156 -7.22 13.78 -45.52
C THR A 156 -6.66 12.35 -45.52
N GLU A 157 -6.95 11.70 -46.62
CA GLU A 157 -6.27 10.48 -47.06
C GLU A 157 -4.82 10.81 -47.41
N SER A 158 -3.88 9.95 -47.09
CA SER A 158 -2.83 9.58 -48.07
C SER A 158 -1.84 8.54 -47.54
N ASN A 159 -1.77 7.50 -48.30
CA ASN A 159 -0.63 6.69 -48.73
C ASN A 159 -0.07 5.59 -47.82
N ARG A 160 -0.57 4.40 -48.16
CA ARG A 160 0.11 3.11 -47.92
C ARG A 160 1.21 2.92 -49.01
N GLN A 161 2.43 2.65 -48.60
CA GLN A 161 3.35 1.88 -49.41
C GLN A 161 3.87 0.70 -48.59
N ALA A 162 3.47 -0.47 -49.06
CA ALA A 162 3.95 -1.76 -48.62
C ALA A 162 5.33 -2.06 -49.25
N VAL A 163 6.30 -2.40 -48.45
CA VAL A 163 7.55 -3.03 -48.93
C VAL A 163 7.50 -4.50 -48.52
N LYS A 164 7.41 -5.34 -49.54
CA LYS A 164 7.52 -6.80 -49.48
C LYS A 164 9.01 -7.17 -49.54
N LEU A 165 9.51 -7.86 -48.54
CA LEU A 165 10.79 -8.58 -48.65
C LEU A 165 10.53 -10.07 -48.37
N GLU A 166 10.64 -10.84 -49.43
CA GLU A 166 10.75 -12.30 -49.40
C GLU A 166 12.18 -12.70 -49.04
N THR A 167 12.35 -13.61 -48.11
CA THR A 167 13.49 -14.52 -48.11
C THR A 167 13.08 -15.89 -47.56
N LYS A 168 13.17 -16.87 -48.45
CA LYS A 168 13.11 -18.31 -48.18
C LYS A 168 14.39 -18.75 -47.48
N SER A 169 14.28 -19.60 -46.46
CA SER A 169 15.09 -20.84 -46.42
C SER A 169 14.60 -21.71 -45.25
N THR A 170 14.15 -22.85 -45.64
CA THR A 170 13.76 -24.03 -44.84
C THR A 170 15.01 -24.73 -44.31
N ILE A 171 15.12 -24.88 -43.00
CA ILE A 171 15.91 -25.95 -42.37
C ILE A 171 15.02 -26.66 -41.38
N SER A 172 14.66 -27.90 -41.70
CA SER A 172 13.90 -28.81 -40.85
C SER A 172 14.83 -29.46 -39.82
N VAL A 173 14.55 -29.19 -38.52
CA VAL A 173 15.16 -29.92 -37.40
C VAL A 173 14.10 -30.87 -36.83
N PRO A 174 14.41 -32.16 -36.55
CA PRO A 174 13.43 -33.12 -36.10
C PRO A 174 12.92 -32.77 -34.68
N ARG A 175 11.63 -32.74 -34.56
CA ARG A 175 10.88 -32.53 -33.29
C ARG A 175 10.99 -33.82 -32.43
N PRO A 176 11.49 -33.78 -31.18
CA PRO A 176 11.35 -34.91 -30.28
C PRO A 176 9.87 -35.14 -29.93
N ALA A 177 9.49 -36.41 -29.91
CA ALA A 177 8.14 -36.84 -29.59
C ALA A 177 7.67 -36.29 -28.23
N ALA A 178 6.51 -35.61 -28.26
CA ALA A 178 5.84 -35.15 -27.05
C ALA A 178 5.38 -36.38 -26.24
N THR A 179 6.05 -36.66 -25.15
CA THR A 179 5.49 -37.47 -24.07
C THR A 179 4.40 -36.64 -23.43
N ASN A 180 3.14 -36.98 -23.69
CA ASN A 180 1.96 -36.52 -22.98
C ASN A 180 2.11 -36.94 -21.50
N SER A 181 2.73 -36.15 -20.66
CA SER A 181 2.55 -36.24 -19.22
C SER A 181 1.21 -35.62 -18.88
N LEU A 182 0.23 -36.47 -18.60
CA LEU A 182 -1.05 -36.16 -18.00
C LEU A 182 -0.85 -35.63 -16.56
N PHE A 183 -0.24 -34.47 -16.39
CA PHE A 183 -0.38 -33.62 -15.21
C PHE A 183 -1.39 -32.53 -15.56
N GLN A 184 -2.66 -32.89 -15.61
CA GLN A 184 -3.72 -31.92 -15.33
C GLN A 184 -3.57 -31.55 -13.85
N SER A 185 -2.79 -30.50 -13.57
CA SER A 185 -2.89 -29.84 -12.28
C SER A 185 -4.31 -29.27 -12.20
N SER A 186 -5.16 -29.92 -11.42
CA SER A 186 -6.49 -29.41 -11.09
C SER A 186 -6.28 -28.12 -10.27
N TYR A 187 -6.17 -26.98 -10.96
CA TYR A 187 -6.16 -25.69 -10.31
C TYR A 187 -7.49 -25.54 -9.57
N SER A 188 -7.46 -25.63 -8.24
CA SER A 188 -8.63 -25.33 -7.42
C SER A 188 -9.06 -23.89 -7.71
N LYS A 189 -10.35 -23.71 -8.03
CA LYS A 189 -10.89 -22.36 -8.25
C LYS A 189 -10.67 -21.53 -6.96
N PRO A 190 -10.05 -20.35 -7.04
CA PRO A 190 -9.85 -19.50 -5.86
C PRO A 190 -11.18 -19.19 -5.16
N LYS A 191 -11.14 -19.20 -3.83
CA LYS A 191 -12.29 -18.93 -2.94
C LYS A 191 -12.07 -17.73 -2.03
N ILE A 192 -10.82 -17.28 -1.88
CA ILE A 192 -10.45 -16.17 -1.01
C ILE A 192 -9.24 -15.43 -1.59
N LEU A 193 -9.18 -14.12 -1.38
CA LEU A 193 -8.05 -13.25 -1.64
C LEU A 193 -7.54 -12.70 -0.32
N SER A 194 -6.23 -12.80 -0.05
CA SER A 194 -5.59 -12.19 1.10
C SER A 194 -4.50 -11.22 0.64
N ILE A 195 -4.43 -10.04 1.25
CA ILE A 195 -3.49 -8.97 0.90
C ILE A 195 -2.79 -8.49 2.16
N GLY A 196 -1.46 -8.43 2.13
CA GLY A 196 -0.64 -7.88 3.19
C GLY A 196 0.11 -6.62 2.73
N ALA A 197 0.16 -5.59 3.58
CA ALA A 197 0.80 -4.32 3.29
C ALA A 197 1.30 -3.59 4.54
N SER A 198 2.24 -2.65 4.38
CA SER A 198 2.77 -1.80 5.44
C SER A 198 3.01 -0.37 4.94
N THR A 199 4.20 0.21 5.06
CA THR A 199 4.55 1.56 4.57
C THR A 199 4.29 1.68 3.07
N GLY A 200 3.53 2.72 2.66
CA GLY A 200 3.03 2.88 1.29
C GLY A 200 1.84 1.98 0.95
N GLY A 201 1.42 1.14 1.91
CA GLY A 201 0.32 0.18 1.75
C GLY A 201 -1.03 0.79 1.45
N PRO A 202 -1.47 1.85 2.14
CA PRO A 202 -2.78 2.45 1.87
C PRO A 202 -2.97 2.83 0.40
N GLN A 203 -1.98 3.47 -0.22
CA GLN A 203 -2.05 3.84 -1.64
C GLN A 203 -2.01 2.60 -2.56
N ALA A 204 -1.20 1.59 -2.22
CA ALA A 204 -1.12 0.35 -2.97
C ALA A 204 -2.44 -0.44 -2.90
N LEU A 205 -3.05 -0.51 -1.72
CA LEU A 205 -4.38 -1.10 -1.51
C LEU A 205 -5.44 -0.37 -2.33
N ASN A 206 -5.49 0.97 -2.26
CA ASN A 206 -6.42 1.76 -3.04
C ASN A 206 -6.23 1.54 -4.55
N ASN A 207 -5.00 1.51 -5.03
CA ASN A 207 -4.70 1.26 -6.45
C ASN A 207 -5.28 -0.07 -6.94
N ILE A 208 -5.26 -1.11 -6.11
CA ILE A 208 -5.76 -2.43 -6.48
C ILE A 208 -7.29 -2.51 -6.26
N LEU A 209 -7.75 -2.18 -5.06
CA LEU A 209 -9.12 -2.45 -4.61
C LEU A 209 -10.17 -1.58 -5.33
N SER A 210 -9.85 -0.33 -5.65
CA SER A 210 -10.75 0.58 -6.39
C SER A 210 -11.03 0.13 -7.83
N GLN A 211 -10.17 -0.71 -8.40
CA GLN A 211 -10.35 -1.29 -9.74
C GLN A 211 -11.19 -2.57 -9.76
N LEU A 212 -11.48 -3.16 -8.59
CA LEU A 212 -12.26 -4.39 -8.50
C LEU A 212 -13.78 -4.07 -8.52
N PRO A 213 -14.57 -4.84 -9.28
CA PRO A 213 -16.00 -4.56 -9.41
C PRO A 213 -16.80 -4.94 -8.16
N ILE A 214 -17.96 -4.35 -7.98
CA ILE A 214 -18.87 -4.60 -6.83
C ILE A 214 -19.26 -6.09 -6.68
N ASN A 215 -19.31 -6.81 -7.77
CA ASN A 215 -19.64 -8.24 -7.80
C ASN A 215 -18.41 -9.15 -7.82
N PHE A 216 -17.29 -8.68 -7.26
CA PHE A 216 -16.08 -9.48 -7.14
C PHE A 216 -16.38 -10.79 -6.39
N PRO A 217 -16.03 -11.98 -6.95
CA PRO A 217 -16.59 -13.25 -6.46
C PRO A 217 -15.90 -13.81 -5.21
N LEU A 218 -14.89 -13.13 -4.67
CA LEU A 218 -14.15 -13.58 -3.49
C LEU A 218 -14.32 -12.60 -2.32
N PRO A 219 -14.32 -13.10 -1.08
CA PRO A 219 -14.00 -12.27 0.08
C PRO A 219 -12.53 -11.84 0.02
N ILE A 220 -12.23 -10.64 0.50
CA ILE A 220 -10.88 -10.07 0.53
C ILE A 220 -10.48 -9.79 1.97
N LEU A 221 -9.39 -10.40 2.44
CA LEU A 221 -8.79 -10.14 3.74
C LEU A 221 -7.56 -9.25 3.56
N CYS A 222 -7.60 -8.05 4.10
CA CYS A 222 -6.49 -7.10 4.04
C CYS A 222 -5.85 -6.95 5.42
N VAL A 223 -4.54 -7.16 5.54
CA VAL A 223 -3.76 -6.82 6.73
C VAL A 223 -2.85 -5.66 6.36
N GLN A 224 -3.12 -4.50 6.95
CA GLN A 224 -2.29 -3.30 6.83
C GLN A 224 -1.67 -2.97 8.18
N HIS A 225 -0.33 -2.90 8.23
CA HIS A 225 0.34 -2.36 9.40
C HIS A 225 0.11 -0.86 9.45
N ILE A 226 -0.64 -0.43 10.43
CA ILE A 226 -0.99 0.96 10.66
C ILE A 226 -0.96 1.26 12.15
N SER A 227 -0.57 2.47 12.52
CA SER A 227 -0.54 2.88 13.93
C SER A 227 -1.96 2.89 14.51
N GLU A 228 -2.05 2.60 15.80
CA GLU A 228 -3.31 2.53 16.54
C GLU A 228 -4.10 3.85 16.43
N GLY A 229 -5.42 3.75 16.27
CA GLY A 229 -6.34 4.87 16.07
C GLY A 229 -6.57 5.28 14.61
N PHE A 230 -5.82 4.72 13.64
CA PHE A 230 -5.99 5.08 12.21
C PHE A 230 -6.74 4.04 11.39
N LEU A 231 -7.00 2.86 11.94
CA LEU A 231 -7.65 1.78 11.18
C LEU A 231 -9.05 2.15 10.70
N GLN A 232 -9.88 2.76 11.54
CA GLN A 232 -11.24 3.13 11.15
C GLN A 232 -11.21 4.15 10.00
N GLY A 233 -10.32 5.13 10.06
CA GLY A 233 -10.15 6.10 8.97
C GLY A 233 -9.67 5.48 7.67
N LEU A 234 -8.79 4.46 7.73
CA LEU A 234 -8.40 3.68 6.55
C LEU A 234 -9.60 2.96 5.93
N VAL A 235 -10.40 2.31 6.77
CA VAL A 235 -11.61 1.59 6.34
C VAL A 235 -12.63 2.53 5.71
N ASP A 236 -12.90 3.68 6.32
CA ASP A 236 -13.84 4.68 5.82
C ASP A 236 -13.35 5.30 4.51
N TRP A 237 -12.06 5.63 4.42
CA TRP A 237 -11.47 6.15 3.20
C TRP A 237 -11.52 5.14 2.06
N LEU A 238 -11.05 3.90 2.26
CA LEU A 238 -11.14 2.87 1.23
C LEU A 238 -12.60 2.57 0.86
N GLY A 239 -13.53 2.65 1.82
CA GLY A 239 -14.96 2.51 1.57
C GLY A 239 -15.53 3.59 0.64
N SER A 240 -14.94 4.80 0.64
CA SER A 240 -15.31 5.87 -0.28
C SER A 240 -14.68 5.74 -1.68
N GLU A 241 -13.55 5.05 -1.79
CA GLU A 241 -12.80 4.87 -3.04
C GLU A 241 -13.18 3.58 -3.78
N CYS A 242 -13.63 2.55 -3.05
CA CYS A 242 -13.93 1.23 -3.59
C CYS A 242 -15.42 1.06 -3.90
N GLN A 243 -15.73 0.20 -4.88
CA GLN A 243 -17.13 -0.16 -5.17
C GLN A 243 -17.68 -1.20 -4.18
N MET A 244 -16.81 -1.97 -3.54
CA MET A 244 -17.16 -3.00 -2.55
C MET A 244 -17.21 -2.42 -1.14
N PRO A 245 -18.09 -2.92 -0.26
CA PRO A 245 -18.06 -2.55 1.16
C PRO A 245 -16.75 -2.95 1.81
N VAL A 246 -16.19 -2.01 2.61
CA VAL A 246 -14.97 -2.19 3.40
C VAL A 246 -15.36 -2.14 4.87
N LYS A 247 -14.88 -3.08 5.67
CA LYS A 247 -15.22 -3.16 7.09
C LYS A 247 -14.15 -3.84 7.94
N ILE A 248 -14.22 -3.64 9.24
CA ILE A 248 -13.45 -4.40 10.22
C ILE A 248 -14.17 -5.75 10.44
N ALA A 249 -13.40 -6.84 10.46
CA ALA A 249 -13.89 -8.20 10.65
C ALA A 249 -14.45 -8.39 12.07
N ASN A 250 -15.59 -9.08 12.17
CA ASN A 250 -16.17 -9.45 13.45
C ASN A 250 -15.84 -10.90 13.79
N PHE A 251 -15.57 -11.18 15.07
CA PHE A 251 -15.37 -12.54 15.56
C PHE A 251 -16.58 -13.44 15.20
N GLY A 252 -16.30 -14.64 14.68
CA GLY A 252 -17.32 -15.62 14.31
C GLY A 252 -18.06 -15.35 13.01
N GLU A 253 -17.80 -14.22 12.32
CA GLU A 253 -18.38 -13.92 11.02
C GLU A 253 -17.74 -14.79 9.92
N LEU A 254 -18.53 -15.24 8.96
CA LEU A 254 -18.02 -15.86 7.72
C LEU A 254 -17.68 -14.79 6.69
N PRO A 255 -16.47 -14.80 6.09
CA PRO A 255 -16.13 -13.89 5.01
C PRO A 255 -17.06 -14.07 3.81
N LYS A 256 -17.64 -12.96 3.32
CA LYS A 256 -18.59 -12.94 2.20
C LYS A 256 -17.92 -12.45 0.92
N PRO A 257 -18.20 -13.06 -0.24
CA PRO A 257 -17.77 -12.53 -1.53
C PRO A 257 -18.18 -11.06 -1.71
N GLY A 258 -17.32 -10.27 -2.36
CA GLY A 258 -17.58 -8.87 -2.61
C GLY A 258 -17.45 -7.96 -1.38
N VAL A 259 -16.82 -8.42 -0.31
CA VAL A 259 -16.57 -7.63 0.91
C VAL A 259 -15.08 -7.64 1.24
N ILE A 260 -14.55 -6.50 1.62
CA ILE A 260 -13.17 -6.28 2.05
C ILE A 260 -13.14 -6.20 3.58
N TYR A 261 -12.31 -7.01 4.20
CA TYR A 261 -12.20 -7.14 5.65
C TYR A 261 -10.81 -6.75 6.13
N PHE A 262 -10.77 -5.96 7.21
CA PHE A 262 -9.55 -5.66 7.96
C PHE A 262 -9.60 -6.29 9.35
N PRO A 263 -8.46 -6.72 9.94
CA PRO A 263 -8.41 -7.14 11.35
C PRO A 263 -8.80 -6.00 12.28
N PRO A 264 -9.41 -6.28 13.44
CA PRO A 264 -9.53 -5.28 14.50
C PRO A 264 -8.15 -4.80 14.97
N GLU A 265 -8.07 -3.56 15.45
CA GLU A 265 -6.84 -3.01 16.01
C GLU A 265 -6.26 -3.87 17.13
N GLY A 266 -4.95 -4.02 17.12
CA GLY A 266 -4.25 -4.77 18.13
C GLY A 266 -4.58 -6.27 18.19
N ARG A 267 -5.21 -6.85 17.15
CA ARG A 267 -5.57 -8.27 17.10
C ARG A 267 -5.11 -8.94 15.82
N HIS A 268 -4.69 -10.20 15.92
CA HIS A 268 -4.49 -11.04 14.75
C HIS A 268 -5.84 -11.48 14.18
N LEU A 269 -5.92 -11.57 12.84
CA LEU A 269 -7.07 -12.12 12.13
C LEU A 269 -6.71 -13.50 11.57
N GLU A 270 -7.46 -14.51 11.99
CA GLU A 270 -7.33 -15.88 11.53
C GLU A 270 -8.70 -16.45 11.11
N LEU A 271 -8.70 -17.64 10.57
CA LEU A 271 -9.88 -18.40 10.23
C LEU A 271 -9.91 -19.71 11.04
N ASP A 272 -11.05 -20.06 11.57
CA ASP A 272 -11.27 -21.36 12.21
C ASP A 272 -11.43 -22.49 11.17
N ASN A 273 -11.63 -23.71 11.63
CA ASN A 273 -11.80 -24.88 10.76
C ASN A 273 -13.11 -24.82 9.92
N PHE A 274 -14.01 -23.89 10.22
CA PHE A 274 -15.25 -23.65 9.48
C PHE A 274 -15.15 -22.41 8.57
N GLY A 275 -13.98 -21.76 8.52
CA GLY A 275 -13.73 -20.56 7.73
C GLY A 275 -14.27 -19.28 8.35
N LYS A 276 -14.65 -19.27 9.65
CA LYS A 276 -15.11 -18.08 10.37
C LYS A 276 -13.93 -17.31 10.96
N PHE A 277 -14.09 -15.99 11.08
CA PHE A 277 -13.05 -15.14 11.67
C PHE A 277 -12.79 -15.42 13.14
N ILE A 278 -11.52 -15.59 13.46
CA ILE A 278 -10.97 -15.55 14.83
C ILE A 278 -10.14 -14.26 14.94
N CYS A 279 -10.45 -13.46 15.94
CA CYS A 279 -9.67 -12.26 16.29
C CYS A 279 -9.03 -12.50 17.66
N ASN A 280 -7.72 -12.68 17.73
CA ASN A 280 -7.02 -13.06 18.96
C ASN A 280 -5.93 -12.05 19.36
N ASN A 281 -5.54 -12.11 20.65
CA ASN A 281 -4.54 -11.24 21.26
C ASN A 281 -3.19 -11.94 21.47
N SER A 282 -2.88 -13.00 20.69
CA SER A 282 -1.58 -13.66 20.74
C SER A 282 -0.44 -12.65 20.61
N PRO A 283 0.76 -12.95 21.13
CA PRO A 283 1.90 -12.03 21.02
C PRO A 283 2.17 -11.59 19.58
N PRO A 284 2.71 -10.39 19.37
CA PRO A 284 3.11 -9.91 18.05
C PRO A 284 4.02 -10.92 17.32
N VAL A 285 3.78 -11.12 16.04
CA VAL A 285 4.62 -11.93 15.16
C VAL A 285 5.40 -10.99 14.24
N SER A 286 6.72 -11.19 14.15
CA SER A 286 7.63 -10.25 13.44
C SER A 286 7.51 -8.80 13.91
N GLY A 287 7.13 -8.59 15.18
CA GLY A 287 6.91 -7.28 15.77
C GLY A 287 5.54 -6.65 15.47
N HIS A 288 4.64 -7.35 14.78
CA HIS A 288 3.35 -6.80 14.33
C HIS A 288 2.14 -7.55 14.89
N ARG A 289 1.12 -6.80 15.27
CA ARG A 289 -0.22 -7.28 15.61
C ARG A 289 -1.26 -6.24 15.20
N PRO A 290 -2.00 -6.47 14.07
CA PRO A 290 -2.07 -7.71 13.28
C PRO A 290 -0.79 -8.04 12.53
N SER A 291 -0.55 -9.35 12.26
CA SER A 291 0.53 -9.85 11.42
C SER A 291 -0.04 -10.45 10.13
N VAL A 292 0.57 -10.09 9.01
CA VAL A 292 0.26 -10.67 7.68
C VAL A 292 0.55 -12.16 7.66
N THR A 293 1.69 -12.59 8.26
CA THR A 293 2.10 -13.99 8.33
C THR A 293 1.06 -14.85 9.04
N VAL A 294 0.50 -14.38 10.14
CA VAL A 294 -0.55 -15.11 10.89
C VAL A 294 -1.78 -15.32 10.02
N THR A 295 -2.27 -14.27 9.38
CA THR A 295 -3.45 -14.35 8.50
C THR A 295 -3.18 -15.27 7.30
N PHE A 296 -2.04 -15.14 6.63
CA PHE A 296 -1.69 -15.97 5.48
C PHE A 296 -1.55 -17.45 5.84
N ASN A 297 -0.93 -17.80 6.97
CA ASN A 297 -0.84 -19.18 7.48
C ASN A 297 -2.23 -19.76 7.72
N SER A 298 -3.10 -18.99 8.34
CA SER A 298 -4.48 -19.39 8.61
C SER A 298 -5.27 -19.64 7.31
N VAL A 299 -5.12 -18.75 6.31
CA VAL A 299 -5.72 -18.90 4.98
C VAL A 299 -5.16 -20.12 4.24
N ALA A 300 -3.84 -20.34 4.30
CA ALA A 300 -3.21 -21.53 3.70
C ALA A 300 -3.77 -22.83 4.29
N LYS A 301 -3.92 -22.88 5.61
CA LYS A 301 -4.48 -24.04 6.33
C LYS A 301 -5.94 -24.28 5.98
N CYS A 302 -6.77 -23.22 5.86
CA CYS A 302 -8.20 -23.33 5.66
C CYS A 302 -8.58 -23.58 4.19
N TYR A 303 -7.91 -22.94 3.23
CA TYR A 303 -8.30 -22.96 1.81
C TYR A 303 -7.32 -23.72 0.91
N GLY A 304 -6.14 -24.10 1.38
CA GLY A 304 -5.14 -24.85 0.60
C GLY A 304 -4.83 -24.15 -0.73
N ALA A 305 -4.95 -24.86 -1.85
CA ALA A 305 -4.72 -24.34 -3.19
C ALA A 305 -5.78 -23.34 -3.68
N ALA A 306 -6.92 -23.23 -2.98
CA ALA A 306 -8.03 -22.37 -3.39
C ALA A 306 -7.90 -20.94 -2.85
N ASN A 307 -6.68 -20.41 -2.74
CA ASN A 307 -6.46 -19.04 -2.31
C ASN A 307 -5.53 -18.26 -3.25
N ILE A 308 -5.66 -16.93 -3.20
CA ILE A 308 -4.73 -15.97 -3.80
C ILE A 308 -4.15 -15.12 -2.68
N ALA A 309 -2.83 -14.96 -2.65
CA ALA A 309 -2.16 -14.03 -1.75
C ALA A 309 -1.42 -12.95 -2.51
N VAL A 310 -1.52 -11.72 -2.03
CA VAL A 310 -0.79 -10.56 -2.55
C VAL A 310 0.02 -9.94 -1.41
N LEU A 311 1.33 -9.75 -1.59
CA LEU A 311 2.19 -9.07 -0.64
C LEU A 311 2.72 -7.78 -1.26
N LEU A 312 2.34 -6.67 -0.64
CA LEU A 312 2.60 -5.32 -1.12
C LEU A 312 3.75 -4.67 -0.37
N THR A 313 4.07 -3.45 -0.79
CA THR A 313 5.07 -2.57 -0.21
C THR A 313 5.02 -2.57 1.32
N GLY A 314 6.19 -2.61 1.93
CA GLY A 314 6.36 -2.60 3.38
C GLY A 314 7.76 -2.99 3.79
N MET A 315 8.14 -2.62 5.02
CA MET A 315 9.43 -2.98 5.60
C MET A 315 9.35 -4.33 6.32
N GLY A 316 10.49 -5.03 6.34
CA GLY A 316 10.67 -6.25 7.12
C GLY A 316 10.29 -7.51 6.37
N ARG A 317 9.94 -8.56 7.12
CA ARG A 317 9.72 -9.92 6.63
C ARG A 317 8.28 -10.41 6.83
N ASP A 318 7.45 -9.67 7.58
CA ASP A 318 6.08 -10.13 7.86
C ASP A 318 5.31 -10.37 6.57
N GLY A 319 4.58 -11.46 6.52
CA GLY A 319 3.87 -11.94 5.33
C GLY A 319 4.69 -12.86 4.41
N ALA A 320 6.04 -12.80 4.42
CA ALA A 320 6.85 -13.61 3.53
C ALA A 320 6.76 -15.11 3.83
N ASP A 321 6.87 -15.49 5.11
CA ASP A 321 6.73 -16.88 5.54
C ASP A 321 5.29 -17.42 5.34
N GLY A 322 4.28 -16.56 5.59
CA GLY A 322 2.88 -16.90 5.31
C GLY A 322 2.61 -17.07 3.81
N MET A 323 3.20 -16.23 2.95
CA MET A 323 3.12 -16.39 1.50
C MET A 323 3.79 -17.70 1.04
N LEU A 324 4.91 -18.10 1.67
CA LEU A 324 5.53 -19.38 1.39
C LEU A 324 4.60 -20.56 1.75
N ALA A 325 3.91 -20.50 2.88
CA ALA A 325 2.92 -21.50 3.26
C ALA A 325 1.78 -21.60 2.21
N ILE A 326 1.29 -20.46 1.70
CA ILE A 326 0.30 -20.42 0.63
C ILE A 326 0.85 -21.02 -0.66
N ALA A 327 2.08 -20.71 -1.05
CA ALA A 327 2.72 -21.26 -2.23
C ALA A 327 2.88 -22.79 -2.14
N GLN A 328 3.31 -23.30 -0.97
CA GLN A 328 3.43 -24.72 -0.67
C GLN A 328 2.08 -25.44 -0.68
N ALA A 329 1.02 -24.79 -0.24
CA ALA A 329 -0.36 -25.30 -0.33
C ALA A 329 -0.92 -25.28 -1.76
N GLY A 330 -0.17 -24.77 -2.75
CA GLY A 330 -0.57 -24.72 -4.16
C GLY A 330 -1.37 -23.46 -4.55
N GLY A 331 -1.51 -22.48 -3.65
CA GLY A 331 -2.17 -21.20 -3.91
C GLY A 331 -1.43 -20.33 -4.93
N ILE A 332 -2.09 -19.27 -5.38
CA ILE A 332 -1.52 -18.26 -6.27
C ILE A 332 -0.90 -17.15 -5.42
N THR A 333 0.38 -16.84 -5.65
CA THR A 333 1.09 -15.83 -4.86
C THR A 333 1.64 -14.74 -5.76
N ILE A 334 1.40 -13.49 -5.37
CA ILE A 334 1.79 -12.29 -6.11
C ILE A 334 2.55 -11.36 -5.16
N ALA A 335 3.77 -10.99 -5.52
CA ALA A 335 4.52 -9.95 -4.83
C ALA A 335 4.52 -8.68 -5.68
N GLN A 336 4.42 -7.52 -5.05
CA GLN A 336 4.64 -6.24 -5.71
C GLN A 336 6.10 -6.13 -6.13
N ASP A 337 6.38 -5.61 -7.32
CA ASP A 337 7.73 -5.41 -7.83
C ASP A 337 8.47 -4.26 -7.11
N GLU A 338 9.79 -4.23 -7.24
CA GLU A 338 10.64 -3.22 -6.62
C GLU A 338 10.33 -1.81 -7.12
N ALA A 339 10.11 -1.65 -8.42
CA ALA A 339 9.95 -0.35 -9.07
C ALA A 339 8.68 0.40 -8.61
N SER A 340 7.62 -0.30 -8.25
CA SER A 340 6.38 0.29 -7.77
C SER A 340 6.24 0.29 -6.24
N CYS A 341 7.14 -0.38 -5.50
CA CYS A 341 7.15 -0.33 -4.05
C CYS A 341 7.64 1.01 -3.52
N VAL A 342 6.99 1.53 -2.49
CA VAL A 342 7.52 2.62 -1.66
C VAL A 342 8.69 2.08 -0.83
N VAL A 343 8.51 0.90 -0.22
CA VAL A 343 9.55 0.17 0.53
C VAL A 343 9.56 -1.27 0.06
N PHE A 344 10.64 -1.68 -0.60
CA PHE A 344 10.82 -3.04 -1.12
C PHE A 344 11.46 -3.94 -0.05
N GLY A 345 10.70 -4.21 1.03
CA GLY A 345 11.13 -5.09 2.13
C GLY A 345 10.33 -6.39 2.15
N MET A 346 9.06 -6.34 2.54
CA MET A 346 8.17 -7.51 2.61
C MET A 346 8.11 -8.30 1.29
N PRO A 347 7.92 -7.65 0.11
CA PRO A 347 7.95 -8.36 -1.17
C PRO A 347 9.31 -8.98 -1.47
N ARG A 348 10.42 -8.28 -1.18
CA ARG A 348 11.77 -8.79 -1.39
C ARG A 348 12.02 -10.08 -0.62
N GLU A 349 11.64 -10.13 0.65
CA GLU A 349 11.78 -11.33 1.48
C GLU A 349 10.97 -12.51 0.93
N ALA A 350 9.73 -12.27 0.48
CA ALA A 350 8.91 -13.30 -0.14
C ALA A 350 9.50 -13.82 -1.46
N ILE A 351 10.06 -12.93 -2.28
CA ILE A 351 10.75 -13.29 -3.52
C ILE A 351 12.02 -14.10 -3.22
N ALA A 352 12.81 -13.67 -2.24
CA ALA A 352 14.03 -14.37 -1.82
C ALA A 352 13.75 -15.79 -1.29
N LEU A 353 12.60 -16.02 -0.65
CA LEU A 353 12.12 -17.34 -0.23
C LEU A 353 11.59 -18.20 -1.38
N GLY A 354 11.46 -17.69 -2.60
CA GLY A 354 10.77 -18.37 -3.70
C GLY A 354 9.27 -18.52 -3.48
N ALA A 355 8.68 -17.70 -2.59
CA ALA A 355 7.27 -17.74 -2.23
C ALA A 355 6.38 -17.06 -3.28
N ALA A 356 6.90 -16.11 -4.05
CA ALA A 356 6.15 -15.34 -5.04
C ALA A 356 6.19 -16.03 -6.42
N LYS A 357 5.04 -16.51 -6.91
CA LYS A 357 4.90 -17.05 -8.28
C LYS A 357 4.86 -15.95 -9.34
N HIS A 358 4.34 -14.79 -8.98
CA HIS A 358 4.23 -13.63 -9.84
C HIS A 358 4.83 -12.42 -9.13
N ILE A 359 5.61 -11.63 -9.88
CA ILE A 359 6.16 -10.35 -9.42
C ILE A 359 5.61 -9.30 -10.40
N LEU A 360 4.81 -8.36 -9.90
CA LEU A 360 4.05 -7.44 -10.73
C LEU A 360 4.10 -6.00 -10.21
N PRO A 361 4.09 -5.01 -11.10
CA PRO A 361 3.80 -3.63 -10.72
C PRO A 361 2.41 -3.51 -10.09
N VAL A 362 2.28 -2.64 -9.10
CA VAL A 362 1.03 -2.46 -8.34
C VAL A 362 -0.20 -2.23 -9.23
N ASN A 363 -0.05 -1.49 -10.32
CA ASN A 363 -1.10 -1.18 -11.27
C ASN A 363 -1.54 -2.36 -12.17
N GLU A 364 -0.77 -3.45 -12.20
CA GLU A 364 -1.10 -4.66 -12.98
C GLU A 364 -1.76 -5.76 -12.13
N ILE A 365 -1.68 -5.64 -10.80
CA ILE A 365 -2.19 -6.68 -9.88
C ILE A 365 -3.70 -6.85 -10.03
N ALA A 366 -4.47 -5.76 -10.06
CA ALA A 366 -5.93 -5.84 -10.25
C ALA A 366 -6.30 -6.55 -11.55
N ALA A 367 -5.66 -6.21 -12.68
CA ALA A 367 -5.88 -6.86 -13.96
C ALA A 367 -5.51 -8.35 -13.94
N MET A 368 -4.45 -8.73 -13.20
CA MET A 368 -4.08 -10.12 -12.99
C MET A 368 -5.16 -10.88 -12.21
N LEU A 369 -5.67 -10.30 -11.12
CA LEU A 369 -6.75 -10.89 -10.29
C LEU A 369 -8.01 -11.14 -11.14
N LEU A 370 -8.44 -10.15 -11.93
CA LEU A 370 -9.60 -10.26 -12.80
C LEU A 370 -9.43 -11.37 -13.86
N ARG A 371 -8.25 -11.47 -14.47
CA ARG A 371 -7.92 -12.54 -15.44
C ARG A 371 -7.95 -13.92 -14.80
N GLN A 372 -7.38 -14.10 -13.60
CA GLN A 372 -7.39 -15.38 -12.87
C GLN A 372 -8.80 -15.87 -12.56
N LEU A 373 -9.71 -14.95 -12.30
CA LEU A 373 -11.11 -15.25 -11.99
C LEU A 373 -12.02 -15.28 -13.23
N LYS A 374 -11.45 -15.05 -14.43
CA LYS A 374 -12.19 -14.95 -15.71
C LYS A 374 -13.29 -13.90 -15.70
N ILE A 375 -13.06 -12.82 -14.95
CA ILE A 375 -13.97 -11.67 -14.93
C ILE A 375 -13.60 -10.79 -16.12
N PRO A 376 -14.52 -10.43 -17.02
CA PRO A 376 -14.24 -9.48 -18.09
C PRO A 376 -13.75 -8.17 -17.48
N ASN A 377 -12.67 -7.60 -18.05
CA ASN A 377 -12.23 -6.27 -17.66
C ASN A 377 -13.41 -5.33 -17.86
N GLY A 378 -13.97 -4.84 -16.76
CA GLY A 378 -15.17 -4.02 -16.79
C GLY A 378 -14.96 -2.80 -17.68
N LYS A 379 -15.55 -2.79 -18.86
CA LYS A 379 -15.96 -1.52 -19.43
C LYS A 379 -17.04 -1.00 -18.50
N ILE A 380 -16.71 0.06 -17.76
CA ILE A 380 -17.67 0.89 -17.06
C ILE A 380 -18.69 1.33 -18.10
N TRP A 381 -19.92 0.87 -17.92
CA TRP A 381 -21.09 1.39 -18.64
C TRP A 381 -21.56 2.66 -17.95
#